data_2fa56966c9805e41652fdb2764654eb4
#
_entry.id   2fa56966c9805e41652fdb2764654eb4
#
_cell.length_a   1.000
_cell.length_b   1.000
_cell.length_c   1.000
_cell.angle_alpha   90.00
_cell.angle_beta   90.00
_cell.angle_gamma   90.00
#
_symmetry.space_group_name_H-M   'P 1'
#
loop_
_entity.id
_entity.type
_entity.pdbx_description
1 polymer ?
#
loop_
_entity_poly.entity_id
_entity_poly.type
_entity_poly.pdbx_seq_one_letter_code
_entity_poly.pdbx_strand_id
1 'polypeptide(L)'
;RYSIVTSGRRLSEAEIEQVCKSIRAVRREAGIEVCVSFGLLGEADFVKLKEAGASRVHCNLETSRRYFPQVCTTHTYADKIETLRAAKRAGLDVCSGGIMGLGETMEDRIDMALTARELGVTSIPVNVLNPIPGTPYENNRTLTNEEVRRIVAMFRFALPDAMIRLAGGRGLLGDKGEKCFAGGANAAISGDMLTTAGITVETDMALLEQMGYTVIKEPS
;
A
#
# COMPACT_ATOMS: atom_id res chain seq x y z
N ARG A 1 -4.89 11.17 -6.73
CA ARG A 1 -4.88 9.85 -7.39
C ARG A 1 -6.09 9.05 -6.97
N TYR A 2 -6.72 8.34 -7.91
CA TYR A 2 -7.85 7.46 -7.67
C TYR A 2 -7.41 5.99 -7.75
N SER A 3 -7.86 5.14 -6.81
CA SER A 3 -7.52 3.71 -6.81
C SER A 3 -8.73 2.88 -7.23
N ILE A 4 -8.55 2.04 -8.26
CA ILE A 4 -9.52 1.02 -8.65
C ILE A 4 -9.04 -0.32 -8.14
N VAL A 5 -9.87 -0.99 -7.35
CA VAL A 5 -9.53 -2.24 -6.67
C VAL A 5 -10.59 -3.29 -7.00
N THR A 6 -10.15 -4.52 -7.25
CA THR A 6 -11.03 -5.67 -7.40
C THR A 6 -10.66 -6.74 -6.38
N SER A 7 -11.62 -7.58 -6.02
CA SER A 7 -11.39 -8.81 -5.27
C SER A 7 -10.96 -9.94 -6.22
N GLY A 8 -10.38 -10.99 -5.65
CA GLY A 8 -10.01 -12.18 -6.40
C GLY A 8 -8.51 -12.23 -6.74
N ARG A 9 -8.10 -13.42 -7.21
CA ARG A 9 -6.68 -13.71 -7.47
C ARG A 9 -6.15 -13.05 -8.75
N ARG A 10 -6.97 -12.99 -9.79
CA ARG A 10 -6.62 -12.47 -11.12
C ARG A 10 -7.88 -12.13 -11.90
N LEU A 11 -7.84 -11.08 -12.68
CA LEU A 11 -8.90 -10.75 -13.64
C LEU A 11 -8.79 -11.62 -14.90
N SER A 12 -9.95 -11.95 -15.48
CA SER A 12 -10.07 -12.50 -16.82
C SER A 12 -9.80 -11.45 -17.89
N GLU A 13 -9.59 -11.86 -19.13
CA GLU A 13 -9.36 -10.94 -20.25
C GLU A 13 -10.53 -9.97 -20.45
N ALA A 14 -11.78 -10.46 -20.37
CA ALA A 14 -12.96 -9.62 -20.48
C ALA A 14 -13.05 -8.57 -19.36
N GLU A 15 -12.67 -8.93 -18.13
CA GLU A 15 -12.61 -8.00 -17.00
C GLU A 15 -11.49 -6.96 -17.19
N ILE A 16 -10.32 -7.36 -17.72
CA ILE A 16 -9.24 -6.41 -18.08
C ILE A 16 -9.75 -5.39 -19.10
N GLU A 17 -10.48 -5.80 -20.11
CA GLU A 17 -11.06 -4.87 -21.08
C GLU A 17 -12.05 -3.91 -20.44
N GLN A 18 -12.87 -4.41 -19.52
CA GLN A 18 -13.85 -3.58 -18.80
C GLN A 18 -13.18 -2.55 -17.88
N VAL A 19 -12.18 -2.94 -17.11
CA VAL A 19 -11.45 -2.00 -16.25
C VAL A 19 -10.64 -0.99 -17.05
N CYS A 20 -10.14 -1.35 -18.23
CA CYS A 20 -9.51 -0.41 -19.16
C CYS A 20 -10.48 0.69 -19.62
N LYS A 21 -11.74 0.35 -19.90
CA LYS A 21 -12.79 1.35 -20.21
C LYS A 21 -13.01 2.30 -19.02
N SER A 22 -13.08 1.74 -17.81
CA SER A 22 -13.26 2.52 -16.58
C SER A 22 -12.07 3.47 -16.34
N ILE A 23 -10.84 3.00 -16.53
CA ILE A 23 -9.63 3.82 -16.40
C ILE A 23 -9.67 5.01 -17.37
N ARG A 24 -9.97 4.75 -18.65
CA ARG A 24 -10.08 5.81 -19.67
C ARG A 24 -11.15 6.84 -19.31
N ALA A 25 -12.31 6.39 -18.80
CA ALA A 25 -13.39 7.28 -18.39
C ALA A 25 -12.95 8.19 -17.22
N VAL A 26 -12.34 7.63 -16.16
CA VAL A 26 -11.84 8.40 -15.03
C VAL A 26 -10.78 9.42 -15.47
N ARG A 27 -9.85 9.00 -16.32
CA ARG A 27 -8.80 9.92 -16.85
C ARG A 27 -9.41 11.06 -17.65
N ARG A 28 -10.37 10.76 -18.51
CA ARG A 28 -11.02 11.76 -19.40
C ARG A 28 -11.87 12.75 -18.60
N GLU A 29 -12.67 12.25 -17.65
CA GLU A 29 -13.72 13.06 -16.99
C GLU A 29 -13.22 13.77 -15.75
N ALA A 30 -12.31 13.16 -14.99
CA ALA A 30 -11.79 13.72 -13.76
C ALA A 30 -10.35 14.26 -13.88
N GLY A 31 -9.60 13.89 -14.92
CA GLY A 31 -8.20 14.34 -15.13
C GLY A 31 -7.22 13.85 -14.05
N ILE A 32 -7.60 12.88 -13.22
CA ILE A 32 -6.79 12.43 -12.09
C ILE A 32 -6.01 11.15 -12.42
N GLU A 33 -4.86 10.98 -11.75
CA GLU A 33 -4.04 9.79 -11.86
C GLU A 33 -4.78 8.55 -11.34
N VAL A 34 -4.61 7.39 -12.03
CA VAL A 34 -5.24 6.12 -11.66
C VAL A 34 -4.21 5.12 -11.19
N CYS A 35 -4.44 4.57 -10.00
CA CYS A 35 -3.75 3.42 -9.43
C CYS A 35 -4.66 2.19 -9.54
N VAL A 36 -4.09 1.03 -9.83
CA VAL A 36 -4.87 -0.22 -9.99
C VAL A 36 -4.37 -1.31 -9.05
N SER A 37 -5.31 -2.12 -8.54
CA SER A 37 -5.02 -3.28 -7.69
C SER A 37 -5.92 -4.44 -8.11
N PHE A 38 -5.41 -5.28 -9.03
CA PHE A 38 -6.19 -6.31 -9.72
C PHE A 38 -5.62 -7.73 -9.54
N GLY A 39 -4.93 -7.96 -8.43
CA GLY A 39 -4.34 -9.26 -8.12
C GLY A 39 -3.09 -9.55 -8.94
N LEU A 40 -2.90 -10.82 -9.29
CA LEU A 40 -1.67 -11.36 -9.91
C LEU A 40 -1.80 -11.31 -11.44
N LEU A 41 -1.41 -10.22 -12.04
CA LEU A 41 -1.44 -10.01 -13.49
C LEU A 41 -0.04 -10.20 -14.12
N GLY A 42 -0.04 -10.51 -15.40
CA GLY A 42 1.17 -10.59 -16.22
C GLY A 42 1.50 -9.27 -16.93
N GLU A 43 2.67 -9.23 -17.55
CA GLU A 43 3.16 -8.03 -18.25
C GLU A 43 2.22 -7.55 -19.36
N ALA A 44 1.68 -8.46 -20.17
CA ALA A 44 0.75 -8.12 -21.23
C ALA A 44 -0.52 -7.42 -20.72
N ASP A 45 -1.04 -7.86 -19.55
CA ASP A 45 -2.19 -7.23 -18.91
C ASP A 45 -1.83 -5.81 -18.42
N PHE A 46 -0.65 -5.66 -17.82
CA PHE A 46 -0.16 -4.36 -17.36
C PHE A 46 0.11 -3.37 -18.49
N VAL A 47 0.57 -3.83 -19.66
CA VAL A 47 0.70 -3.00 -20.87
C VAL A 47 -0.67 -2.44 -21.27
N LYS A 48 -1.71 -3.29 -21.35
CA LYS A 48 -3.09 -2.85 -21.65
C LYS A 48 -3.59 -1.80 -20.64
N LEU A 49 -3.34 -2.03 -19.33
CA LEU A 49 -3.73 -1.10 -18.27
C LEU A 49 -3.00 0.25 -18.38
N LYS A 50 -1.70 0.24 -18.68
CA LYS A 50 -0.92 1.45 -18.93
C LYS A 50 -1.44 2.24 -20.11
N GLU A 51 -1.69 1.58 -21.23
CA GLU A 51 -2.27 2.20 -22.43
C GLU A 51 -3.68 2.78 -22.18
N ALA A 52 -4.42 2.20 -21.23
CA ALA A 52 -5.68 2.74 -20.78
C ALA A 52 -5.54 3.99 -19.89
N GLY A 53 -4.33 4.27 -19.38
CA GLY A 53 -4.03 5.45 -18.57
C GLY A 53 -3.76 5.18 -17.10
N ALA A 54 -3.59 3.91 -16.70
CA ALA A 54 -3.08 3.60 -15.35
C ALA A 54 -1.63 4.08 -15.22
N SER A 55 -1.29 4.68 -14.07
CA SER A 55 0.07 5.16 -13.78
C SER A 55 0.79 4.30 -12.75
N ARG A 56 0.06 3.61 -11.88
CA ARG A 56 0.63 2.85 -10.76
C ARG A 56 -0.13 1.55 -10.51
N VAL A 57 0.60 0.52 -10.11
CA VAL A 57 0.05 -0.75 -9.62
C VAL A 57 0.26 -0.84 -8.12
N HIS A 58 -0.78 -1.22 -7.38
CA HIS A 58 -0.70 -1.61 -5.98
C HIS A 58 -0.77 -3.14 -5.87
N CYS A 59 0.28 -3.74 -5.32
CA CYS A 59 0.34 -5.17 -5.02
C CYS A 59 1.23 -5.36 -3.78
N ASN A 60 0.62 -5.53 -2.62
CA ASN A 60 1.34 -5.68 -1.37
C ASN A 60 2.14 -6.99 -1.32
N LEU A 61 3.35 -6.93 -0.75
CA LEU A 61 4.12 -8.09 -0.30
C LEU A 61 3.47 -8.74 0.93
N GLU A 62 2.72 -7.99 1.69
CA GLU A 62 2.06 -8.28 2.97
C GLU A 62 3.03 -8.47 4.13
N THR A 63 4.09 -9.27 3.96
CA THR A 63 5.11 -9.57 4.97
C THR A 63 6.42 -10.01 4.30
N SER A 64 7.34 -10.66 5.03
CA SER A 64 8.57 -11.24 4.49
C SER A 64 8.32 -12.51 3.68
N ARG A 65 9.32 -12.91 2.88
CA ARG A 65 9.33 -14.21 2.18
C ARG A 65 9.17 -15.37 3.17
N ARG A 66 9.86 -15.30 4.32
CA ARG A 66 9.84 -16.34 5.34
C ARG A 66 8.45 -16.50 5.97
N TYR A 67 7.81 -15.38 6.29
CA TYR A 67 6.54 -15.38 7.03
C TYR A 67 5.32 -15.49 6.13
N PHE A 68 5.44 -15.19 4.85
CA PHE A 68 4.33 -15.18 3.88
C PHE A 68 3.47 -16.46 3.87
N PRO A 69 4.02 -17.70 3.95
CA PRO A 69 3.21 -18.92 3.98
C PRO A 69 2.27 -19.02 5.19
N GLN A 70 2.53 -18.28 6.27
CA GLN A 70 1.63 -18.21 7.43
C GLN A 70 0.45 -17.25 7.19
N VAL A 71 0.60 -16.33 6.23
CA VAL A 71 -0.39 -15.28 5.93
C VAL A 71 -1.27 -15.65 4.74
N CYS A 72 -0.71 -16.33 3.77
CA CYS A 72 -1.38 -16.61 2.50
C CYS A 72 -1.11 -18.04 2.02
N THR A 73 -2.19 -18.78 1.74
CA THR A 73 -2.16 -20.14 1.23
C THR A 73 -2.61 -20.27 -0.22
N THR A 74 -3.15 -19.19 -0.82
CA THR A 74 -3.75 -19.22 -2.17
C THR A 74 -2.74 -18.92 -3.29
N HIS A 75 -1.62 -18.32 -2.95
CA HIS A 75 -0.52 -18.01 -3.88
C HIS A 75 0.79 -17.83 -3.10
N THR A 76 1.89 -17.74 -3.81
CA THR A 76 3.23 -17.68 -3.24
C THR A 76 3.77 -16.25 -3.17
N TYR A 77 4.78 -16.04 -2.34
CA TYR A 77 5.54 -14.79 -2.33
C TYR A 77 6.22 -14.50 -3.68
N ALA A 78 6.65 -15.56 -4.39
CA ALA A 78 7.23 -15.44 -5.72
C ALA A 78 6.24 -14.89 -6.75
N ASP A 79 4.95 -15.25 -6.64
CA ASP A 79 3.90 -14.70 -7.50
C ASP A 79 3.74 -13.17 -7.30
N LYS A 80 3.86 -12.70 -6.06
CA LYS A 80 3.86 -11.25 -5.75
C LYS A 80 5.04 -10.52 -6.37
N ILE A 81 6.24 -11.09 -6.21
CA ILE A 81 7.48 -10.55 -6.79
C ILE A 81 7.37 -10.45 -8.31
N GLU A 82 6.90 -11.53 -8.98
CA GLU A 82 6.77 -11.54 -10.43
C GLU A 82 5.73 -10.53 -10.91
N THR A 83 4.61 -10.41 -10.20
CA THR A 83 3.59 -9.39 -10.51
C THR A 83 4.18 -7.97 -10.45
N LEU A 84 4.94 -7.64 -9.41
CA LEU A 84 5.59 -6.32 -9.29
C LEU A 84 6.63 -6.09 -10.37
N ARG A 85 7.42 -7.12 -10.72
CA ARG A 85 8.38 -7.05 -11.83
C ARG A 85 7.68 -6.86 -13.18
N ALA A 86 6.61 -7.60 -13.43
CA ALA A 86 5.80 -7.47 -14.65
C ALA A 86 5.21 -6.06 -14.81
N ALA A 87 4.68 -5.47 -13.72
CA ALA A 87 4.19 -4.10 -13.72
C ALA A 87 5.29 -3.09 -14.08
N LYS A 88 6.50 -3.26 -13.52
CA LYS A 88 7.65 -2.40 -13.86
C LYS A 88 8.12 -2.57 -15.30
N ARG A 89 8.19 -3.80 -15.83
CA ARG A 89 8.54 -4.02 -17.23
C ARG A 89 7.53 -3.37 -18.18
N ALA A 90 6.26 -3.34 -17.82
CA ALA A 90 5.23 -2.59 -18.52
C ALA A 90 5.35 -1.06 -18.36
N GLY A 91 6.30 -0.58 -17.55
CA GLY A 91 6.57 0.83 -17.33
C GLY A 91 5.57 1.52 -16.38
N LEU A 92 4.94 0.77 -15.48
CA LEU A 92 4.08 1.29 -14.42
C LEU A 92 4.89 1.52 -13.14
N ASP A 93 4.54 2.55 -12.38
CA ASP A 93 5.01 2.68 -11.01
C ASP A 93 4.47 1.54 -10.15
N VAL A 94 5.18 1.19 -9.08
CA VAL A 94 4.74 0.16 -8.14
C VAL A 94 4.64 0.71 -6.72
N CYS A 95 3.53 0.34 -6.08
CA CYS A 95 3.23 0.59 -4.68
C CYS A 95 3.09 -0.76 -3.99
N SER A 96 3.92 -1.02 -2.99
CA SER A 96 3.92 -2.30 -2.29
C SER A 96 4.41 -2.12 -0.87
N GLY A 97 3.68 -2.65 0.07
CA GLY A 97 4.00 -2.66 1.49
C GLY A 97 3.44 -3.92 2.15
N GLY A 98 3.05 -3.79 3.40
CA GLY A 98 2.54 -4.95 4.13
C GLY A 98 1.72 -4.56 5.35
N ILE A 99 1.35 -5.57 6.12
CA ILE A 99 0.58 -5.46 7.34
C ILE A 99 1.50 -5.78 8.52
N MET A 100 1.59 -4.85 9.47
CA MET A 100 2.39 -4.97 10.67
C MET A 100 1.52 -5.50 11.82
N GLY A 101 1.97 -6.54 12.51
CA GLY A 101 1.25 -7.15 13.64
C GLY A 101 0.59 -8.50 13.31
N LEU A 102 0.88 -9.10 12.16
CA LEU A 102 0.41 -10.46 11.80
C LEU A 102 1.05 -11.58 12.63
N GLY A 103 2.12 -11.27 13.39
CA GLY A 103 2.96 -12.21 14.14
C GLY A 103 4.39 -12.31 13.61
N GLU A 104 4.68 -11.54 12.59
CA GLU A 104 6.02 -11.37 12.00
C GLU A 104 7.00 -10.71 12.97
N THR A 105 8.30 -10.98 12.81
CA THR A 105 9.37 -10.36 13.61
C THR A 105 9.85 -9.03 13.00
N MET A 106 10.75 -8.34 13.70
CA MET A 106 11.41 -7.15 13.15
C MET A 106 12.30 -7.50 11.96
N GLU A 107 12.96 -8.66 11.98
CA GLU A 107 13.77 -9.17 10.88
C GLU A 107 12.91 -9.40 9.63
N ASP A 108 11.68 -9.90 9.80
CA ASP A 108 10.73 -10.04 8.69
C ASP A 108 10.37 -8.69 8.07
N ARG A 109 10.17 -7.67 8.90
CA ARG A 109 9.87 -6.30 8.43
C ARG A 109 11.04 -5.69 7.67
N ILE A 110 12.26 -5.94 8.14
CA ILE A 110 13.49 -5.53 7.46
C ILE A 110 13.63 -6.26 6.12
N ASP A 111 13.43 -7.58 6.08
CA ASP A 111 13.49 -8.36 4.84
C ASP A 111 12.48 -7.85 3.80
N MET A 112 11.25 -7.55 4.23
CA MET A 112 10.24 -6.95 3.36
C MET A 112 10.69 -5.57 2.85
N ALA A 113 11.27 -4.72 3.69
CA ALA A 113 11.76 -3.40 3.30
C ALA A 113 12.89 -3.50 2.26
N LEU A 114 13.84 -4.41 2.48
CA LEU A 114 14.94 -4.65 1.56
C LEU A 114 14.45 -5.22 0.22
N THR A 115 13.49 -6.16 0.26
CA THR A 115 12.84 -6.67 -0.95
C THR A 115 12.13 -5.56 -1.73
N ALA A 116 11.39 -4.68 -1.05
CA ALA A 116 10.74 -3.53 -1.69
C ALA A 116 11.76 -2.59 -2.35
N ARG A 117 12.91 -2.37 -1.70
CA ARG A 117 14.04 -1.59 -2.25
C ARG A 117 14.62 -2.23 -3.50
N GLU A 118 14.88 -3.53 -3.48
CA GLU A 118 15.41 -4.28 -4.63
C GLU A 118 14.44 -4.24 -5.82
N LEU A 119 13.15 -4.25 -5.55
CA LEU A 119 12.10 -4.11 -6.58
C LEU A 119 11.94 -2.65 -7.05
N GLY A 120 12.64 -1.70 -6.46
CA GLY A 120 12.51 -0.27 -6.78
C GLY A 120 11.10 0.26 -6.52
N VAL A 121 10.50 -0.15 -5.41
CA VAL A 121 9.19 0.35 -4.97
C VAL A 121 9.34 1.78 -4.47
N THR A 122 8.52 2.69 -5.00
CA THR A 122 8.57 4.12 -4.67
C THR A 122 7.54 4.55 -3.65
N SER A 123 6.56 3.69 -3.33
CA SER A 123 5.49 3.98 -2.37
C SER A 123 5.20 2.75 -1.52
N ILE A 124 5.36 2.90 -0.22
CA ILE A 124 5.25 1.83 0.78
C ILE A 124 4.09 2.14 1.71
N PRO A 125 2.92 1.51 1.57
CA PRO A 125 1.89 1.56 2.58
C PRO A 125 2.28 0.70 3.79
N VAL A 126 2.27 1.31 4.97
CA VAL A 126 2.41 0.67 6.27
C VAL A 126 1.00 0.53 6.85
N ASN A 127 0.48 -0.69 6.85
CA ASN A 127 -0.78 -1.00 7.49
C ASN A 127 -0.53 -1.60 8.87
N VAL A 128 -1.34 -1.24 9.85
CA VAL A 128 -1.32 -1.82 11.19
C VAL A 128 -2.52 -2.75 11.31
N LEU A 129 -2.27 -3.98 11.72
CA LEU A 129 -3.34 -4.96 11.91
C LEU A 129 -4.35 -4.44 12.94
N ASN A 130 -5.61 -4.45 12.55
CA ASN A 130 -6.75 -4.30 13.45
C ASN A 130 -7.34 -5.70 13.69
N PRO A 131 -7.12 -6.32 14.86
CA PRO A 131 -7.70 -7.63 15.15
C PRO A 131 -9.23 -7.55 15.18
N ILE A 132 -9.88 -8.38 14.35
CA ILE A 132 -11.35 -8.42 14.24
C ILE A 132 -11.82 -9.79 14.70
N PRO A 133 -12.82 -9.88 15.61
CA PRO A 133 -13.41 -11.15 16.04
C PRO A 133 -13.87 -12.01 14.85
N GLY A 134 -13.64 -13.31 14.93
CA GLY A 134 -13.98 -14.28 13.88
C GLY A 134 -12.95 -14.36 12.74
N THR A 135 -11.83 -13.63 12.82
CA THR A 135 -10.72 -13.74 11.87
C THR A 135 -9.56 -14.57 12.44
N PRO A 136 -8.66 -15.12 11.60
CA PRO A 136 -7.48 -15.85 12.09
C PRO A 136 -6.56 -15.03 13.01
N TYR A 137 -6.68 -13.71 12.98
CA TYR A 137 -5.83 -12.76 13.72
C TYR A 137 -6.55 -12.09 14.89
N GLU A 138 -7.76 -12.56 15.28
CA GLU A 138 -8.57 -11.95 16.34
C GLU A 138 -7.85 -11.83 17.70
N ASN A 139 -6.94 -12.76 17.98
CA ASN A 139 -6.19 -12.81 19.23
C ASN A 139 -4.80 -12.16 19.14
N ASN A 140 -4.46 -11.55 17.99
CA ASN A 140 -3.21 -10.83 17.88
C ASN A 140 -3.27 -9.53 18.70
N ARG A 141 -2.16 -9.21 19.37
CA ARG A 141 -2.08 -7.91 20.06
C ARG A 141 -1.95 -6.77 19.05
N THR A 142 -2.59 -5.67 19.33
CA THR A 142 -2.37 -4.41 18.61
C THR A 142 -0.97 -3.88 18.89
N LEU A 143 -0.28 -3.39 17.85
CA LEU A 143 1.00 -2.73 18.01
C LEU A 143 0.84 -1.39 18.73
N THR A 144 1.80 -1.06 19.59
CA THR A 144 1.87 0.24 20.25
C THR A 144 2.31 1.35 19.29
N ASN A 145 1.99 2.60 19.59
CA ASN A 145 2.48 3.75 18.80
C ASN A 145 4.00 3.75 18.65
N GLU A 146 4.72 3.36 19.71
CA GLU A 146 6.19 3.30 19.69
C GLU A 146 6.72 2.21 18.74
N GLU A 147 6.08 1.04 18.71
CA GLU A 147 6.45 -0.02 17.77
C GLU A 147 6.22 0.41 16.33
N VAL A 148 5.06 1.04 16.04
CA VAL A 148 4.76 1.52 14.69
C VAL A 148 5.72 2.63 14.28
N ARG A 149 6.07 3.55 15.19
CA ARG A 149 7.08 4.58 14.94
C ARG A 149 8.44 3.98 14.58
N ARG A 150 8.90 2.96 15.32
CA ARG A 150 10.16 2.26 15.02
C ARG A 150 10.13 1.55 13.66
N ILE A 151 9.00 0.95 13.33
CA ILE A 151 8.79 0.32 12.00
C ILE A 151 8.91 1.38 10.90
N VAL A 152 8.23 2.51 11.04
CA VAL A 152 8.29 3.62 10.06
C VAL A 152 9.72 4.14 9.92
N ALA A 153 10.43 4.36 11.03
CA ALA A 153 11.83 4.80 11.01
C ALA A 153 12.73 3.77 10.30
N MET A 154 12.56 2.48 10.59
CA MET A 154 13.29 1.41 9.90
C MET A 154 13.02 1.44 8.39
N PHE A 155 11.76 1.59 7.96
CA PHE A 155 11.43 1.73 6.54
C PHE A 155 12.09 2.96 5.92
N ARG A 156 12.14 4.10 6.64
CA ARG A 156 12.80 5.31 6.15
C ARG A 156 14.30 5.09 5.95
N PHE A 157 14.97 4.40 6.89
CA PHE A 157 16.39 4.05 6.72
C PHE A 157 16.63 3.10 5.55
N ALA A 158 15.76 2.09 5.37
CA ALA A 158 15.89 1.14 4.27
C ALA A 158 15.57 1.76 2.90
N LEU A 159 14.66 2.72 2.85
CA LEU A 159 14.10 3.33 1.64
C LEU A 159 14.06 4.87 1.79
N PRO A 160 15.23 5.54 1.72
CA PRO A 160 15.35 6.97 2.02
C PRO A 160 14.51 7.87 1.11
N ASP A 161 14.28 7.47 -0.15
CA ASP A 161 13.59 8.27 -1.16
C ASP A 161 12.12 7.87 -1.38
N ALA A 162 11.65 6.79 -0.72
CA ALA A 162 10.30 6.31 -0.94
C ALA A 162 9.24 7.13 -0.19
N MET A 163 8.03 7.13 -0.70
CA MET A 163 6.85 7.57 0.05
C MET A 163 6.46 6.48 1.06
N ILE A 164 6.74 6.71 2.33
CA ILE A 164 6.29 5.85 3.42
C ILE A 164 4.94 6.36 3.87
N ARG A 165 3.92 5.58 3.56
CA ARG A 165 2.52 6.00 3.69
C ARG A 165 1.87 5.30 4.87
N LEU A 166 1.37 6.06 5.82
CA LEU A 166 0.47 5.53 6.85
C LEU A 166 -0.88 5.19 6.21
N ALA A 167 -1.34 3.94 6.40
CA ALA A 167 -2.51 3.41 5.72
C ALA A 167 -3.48 2.72 6.70
N GLY A 168 -3.91 1.49 6.43
CA GLY A 168 -4.86 0.76 7.26
C GLY A 168 -4.43 0.65 8.72
N GLY A 169 -5.39 0.72 9.64
CA GLY A 169 -5.14 0.63 11.08
C GLY A 169 -4.52 1.88 11.73
N ARG A 170 -4.28 2.95 10.97
CA ARG A 170 -3.75 4.21 11.52
C ARG A 170 -4.64 4.79 12.61
N GLY A 171 -5.95 4.60 12.54
CA GLY A 171 -6.91 5.03 13.56
C GLY A 171 -6.71 4.38 14.94
N LEU A 172 -5.96 3.26 15.01
CA LEU A 172 -5.60 2.60 16.27
C LEU A 172 -4.49 3.36 17.03
N LEU A 173 -3.76 4.25 16.34
CA LEU A 173 -2.72 5.06 16.94
C LEU A 173 -3.37 6.24 17.68
N GLY A 174 -3.17 6.32 19.00
CA GLY A 174 -3.78 7.35 19.84
C GLY A 174 -3.39 8.79 19.45
N ASP A 175 -2.21 8.96 18.81
CA ASP A 175 -1.71 10.21 18.26
C ASP A 175 -2.00 10.40 16.76
N LYS A 176 -2.85 9.56 16.17
CA LYS A 176 -3.20 9.58 14.74
C LYS A 176 -1.99 9.52 13.80
N GLY A 177 -0.87 9.00 14.28
CA GLY A 177 0.37 8.87 13.54
C GLY A 177 1.31 10.09 13.59
N GLU A 178 1.09 11.07 14.47
CA GLU A 178 1.95 12.25 14.66
C GLU A 178 3.42 11.86 14.80
N LYS A 179 3.72 10.94 15.74
CA LYS A 179 5.10 10.46 15.94
C LYS A 179 5.65 9.66 14.77
N CYS A 180 4.78 9.07 13.96
CA CYS A 180 5.21 8.37 12.74
C CYS A 180 5.61 9.37 11.65
N PHE A 181 4.91 10.50 11.50
CA PHE A 181 5.34 11.58 10.61
C PHE A 181 6.68 12.17 11.06
N ALA A 182 6.84 12.49 12.35
CA ALA A 182 8.12 12.91 12.89
C ALA A 182 9.23 11.84 12.75
N GLY A 183 8.85 10.56 12.71
CA GLY A 183 9.75 9.40 12.56
C GLY A 183 10.10 9.02 11.14
N GLY A 184 9.57 9.73 10.12
CA GLY A 184 9.95 9.48 8.72
C GLY A 184 8.81 9.08 7.77
N ALA A 185 7.57 8.93 8.21
CA ALA A 185 6.44 8.85 7.30
C ALA A 185 6.27 10.21 6.60
N ASN A 186 5.96 10.20 5.31
CA ASN A 186 5.78 11.40 4.51
C ASN A 186 4.55 11.34 3.61
N ALA A 187 3.67 10.39 3.85
CA ALA A 187 2.38 10.28 3.18
C ALA A 187 1.35 9.59 4.11
N ALA A 188 0.08 9.79 3.84
CA ALA A 188 -1.00 9.09 4.52
C ALA A 188 -2.18 8.86 3.57
N ILE A 189 -3.04 7.89 3.92
CA ILE A 189 -4.37 7.76 3.38
C ILE A 189 -5.31 8.44 4.36
N SER A 190 -6.09 9.41 3.88
CA SER A 190 -7.12 10.12 4.63
C SER A 190 -8.51 9.70 4.15
N GLY A 191 -9.50 9.84 5.02
CA GLY A 191 -10.87 9.41 4.77
C GLY A 191 -11.08 7.92 5.01
N ASP A 192 -12.31 7.47 4.78
CA ASP A 192 -12.68 6.08 4.97
C ASP A 192 -11.98 5.16 3.94
N MET A 193 -11.61 3.98 4.41
CA MET A 193 -11.07 2.91 3.59
C MET A 193 -12.15 1.87 3.32
N LEU A 194 -11.91 0.95 2.37
CA LEU A 194 -12.88 -0.07 1.95
C LEU A 194 -13.51 -0.86 3.11
N THR A 195 -12.77 -1.10 4.18
CA THR A 195 -13.17 -1.98 5.29
C THR A 195 -13.09 -1.34 6.67
N THR A 196 -12.57 -0.13 6.79
CA THR A 196 -12.37 0.53 8.10
C THR A 196 -12.60 2.04 7.99
N ALA A 197 -13.20 2.62 9.03
CA ALA A 197 -13.24 4.07 9.19
C ALA A 197 -11.82 4.63 9.24
N GLY A 198 -11.59 5.71 8.53
CA GLY A 198 -10.32 6.40 8.46
C GLY A 198 -10.29 7.68 9.32
N ILE A 199 -9.21 8.40 9.21
CA ILE A 199 -9.08 9.75 9.78
C ILE A 199 -9.55 10.74 8.72
N THR A 200 -10.39 11.70 9.09
CA THR A 200 -10.92 12.66 8.11
C THR A 200 -9.84 13.55 7.53
N VAL A 201 -10.07 14.07 6.33
CA VAL A 201 -9.13 14.99 5.67
C VAL A 201 -8.89 16.24 6.52
N GLU A 202 -9.95 16.79 7.14
CA GLU A 202 -9.86 17.96 8.00
C GLU A 202 -8.96 17.70 9.22
N THR A 203 -9.11 16.53 9.84
CA THR A 203 -8.26 16.12 10.97
C THR A 203 -6.80 16.01 10.56
N ASP A 204 -6.54 15.40 9.41
CA ASP A 204 -5.18 15.23 8.90
C ASP A 204 -4.54 16.57 8.52
N MET A 205 -5.29 17.45 7.87
CA MET A 205 -4.79 18.77 7.52
C MET A 205 -4.44 19.59 8.76
N ALA A 206 -5.30 19.57 9.79
CA ALA A 206 -5.03 20.26 11.05
C ALA A 206 -3.79 19.70 11.77
N LEU A 207 -3.64 18.37 11.81
CA LEU A 207 -2.46 17.72 12.40
C LEU A 207 -1.17 18.12 11.69
N LEU A 208 -1.16 18.05 10.35
CA LEU A 208 0.03 18.36 9.55
C LEU A 208 0.40 19.85 9.66
N GLU A 209 -0.58 20.76 9.67
CA GLU A 209 -0.37 22.18 9.90
C GLU A 209 0.24 22.45 11.28
N GLN A 210 -0.31 21.81 12.33
CA GLN A 210 0.23 21.92 13.70
C GLN A 210 1.67 21.43 13.80
N MET A 211 2.05 20.42 13.00
CA MET A 211 3.42 19.90 12.91
C MET A 211 4.34 20.75 12.03
N GLY A 212 3.84 21.80 11.38
CA GLY A 212 4.59 22.65 10.46
C GLY A 212 4.85 22.01 9.09
N TYR A 213 4.08 21.00 8.70
CA TYR A 213 4.20 20.37 7.40
C TYR A 213 3.30 21.01 6.34
N THR A 214 3.79 21.06 5.12
CA THR A 214 3.01 21.47 3.96
C THR A 214 2.65 20.25 3.12
N VAL A 215 1.36 20.11 2.78
CA VAL A 215 0.90 19.05 1.89
C VAL A 215 1.23 19.41 0.44
N ILE A 216 2.09 18.62 -0.18
CA ILE A 216 2.41 18.75 -1.60
C ILE A 216 1.34 17.98 -2.38
N LYS A 217 0.60 18.65 -3.24
CA LYS A 217 -0.24 18.00 -4.24
C LYS A 217 0.69 17.42 -5.31
N GLU A 218 0.62 16.11 -5.56
CA GLU A 218 1.32 15.55 -6.72
C GLU A 218 0.89 16.34 -7.97
N PRO A 219 1.81 16.75 -8.85
CA PRO A 219 1.42 17.37 -10.10
C PRO A 219 0.48 16.42 -10.85
N SER A 220 -0.59 16.98 -11.35
CA SER A 220 -1.61 16.31 -12.15
C SER A 220 -1.05 15.85 -13.51
#